data_434f4ca51b466020114a9feffac32d9c
#
_entry.id   434f4ca51b466020114a9feffac32d9c
#
_cell.length_a   1.000
_cell.length_b   1.000
_cell.length_c   1.000
_cell.angle_alpha   90.00
_cell.angle_beta   90.00
_cell.angle_gamma   90.00
#
_symmetry.space_group_name_H-M   'P 1'
#
loop_
_entity.id
_entity.type
_entity.pdbx_description
1 polymer ?
#
loop_
_entity_poly.entity_id
_entity_poly.type
_entity_poly.pdbx_seq_one_letter_code
_entity_poly.pdbx_strand_id
1 'polypeptide(L)'
;MFPALNMELEIVRTVLKNPVNDIYVCTDLRKNTGTFYTMVSIADPDCRRKVTEKLNTERLFFSNRDFIGSFIYENRLNLVFRYYHENLLSLLGGVYLVEFADCKRAALGLIAACAECGAGADMGVLLLNDRNINITREGEVQFNYFLDFSQWQPGIE
;
A
#
# COMPACT_ATOMS: atom_id res chain seq x y z
N MET A 1 -5.21 0.08 -22.38
CA MET A 1 -4.82 -1.31 -22.05
C MET A 1 -3.47 -1.23 -21.41
N PHE A 2 -3.34 -1.68 -20.20
CA PHE A 2 -2.10 -1.60 -19.43
C PHE A 2 -1.30 -2.86 -19.65
N PRO A 3 -0.23 -2.80 -20.45
CA PRO A 3 0.48 -4.02 -20.86
C PRO A 3 1.15 -4.75 -19.70
N ALA A 4 1.30 -4.10 -18.56
CA ALA A 4 1.95 -4.69 -17.38
C ALA A 4 0.99 -5.44 -16.44
N LEU A 5 -0.31 -5.18 -16.50
CA LEU A 5 -1.30 -5.78 -15.61
C LEU A 5 -2.25 -6.66 -16.41
N ASN A 6 -1.86 -7.91 -16.64
CA ASN A 6 -2.76 -8.92 -17.23
C ASN A 6 -3.78 -9.39 -16.18
N MET A 7 -4.55 -8.45 -15.63
CA MET A 7 -5.50 -8.65 -14.54
C MET A 7 -6.86 -8.06 -14.93
N GLU A 8 -7.91 -8.66 -14.40
CA GLU A 8 -9.28 -8.16 -14.48
C GLU A 8 -9.76 -7.89 -13.04
N LEU A 9 -9.56 -6.64 -12.59
CA LEU A 9 -9.82 -6.26 -11.22
C LEU A 9 -11.29 -5.94 -10.99
N GLU A 10 -11.88 -6.59 -9.99
CA GLU A 10 -13.20 -6.30 -9.44
C GLU A 10 -13.06 -5.68 -8.06
N ILE A 11 -13.76 -4.55 -7.84
CA ILE A 11 -13.78 -3.89 -6.53
C ILE A 11 -14.65 -4.70 -5.57
N VAL A 12 -14.05 -5.19 -4.50
CA VAL A 12 -14.73 -5.93 -3.44
C VAL A 12 -15.17 -5.00 -2.29
N ARG A 13 -14.32 -4.02 -1.98
CA ARG A 13 -14.56 -3.10 -0.87
C ARG A 13 -13.93 -1.73 -1.13
N THR A 14 -14.66 -0.67 -0.77
CA THR A 14 -14.11 0.68 -0.69
C THR A 14 -13.54 0.93 0.69
N VAL A 15 -12.28 1.32 0.77
CA VAL A 15 -11.57 1.63 2.02
C VAL A 15 -11.65 3.12 2.33
N LEU A 16 -11.44 3.97 1.31
CA LEU A 16 -11.42 5.42 1.43
C LEU A 16 -11.94 6.06 0.15
N LYS A 17 -12.64 7.18 0.31
CA LYS A 17 -12.97 8.11 -0.77
C LYS A 17 -12.72 9.54 -0.32
N ASN A 18 -11.97 10.30 -1.11
CA ASN A 18 -11.83 11.75 -0.94
C ASN A 18 -11.57 12.43 -2.31
N PRO A 19 -11.53 13.79 -2.37
CA PRO A 19 -11.33 14.49 -3.64
C PRO A 19 -9.99 14.22 -4.33
N VAL A 20 -8.96 13.78 -3.59
CA VAL A 20 -7.62 13.51 -4.13
C VAL A 20 -7.53 12.09 -4.69
N ASN A 21 -7.91 11.09 -3.89
CA ASN A 21 -7.86 9.70 -4.31
C ASN A 21 -8.86 8.80 -3.58
N ASP A 22 -9.19 7.70 -4.22
CA ASP A 22 -9.95 6.61 -3.64
C ASP A 22 -9.02 5.41 -3.36
N ILE A 23 -9.39 4.57 -2.40
CA ILE A 23 -8.69 3.33 -2.09
C ILE A 23 -9.69 2.19 -2.07
N TYR A 24 -9.37 1.13 -2.80
CA TYR A 24 -10.20 -0.07 -2.94
C TYR A 24 -9.42 -1.33 -2.60
N VAL A 25 -10.12 -2.32 -2.09
CA VAL A 25 -9.66 -3.72 -2.11
C VAL A 25 -10.33 -4.40 -3.30
N CYS A 26 -9.53 -5.04 -4.13
CA CYS A 26 -9.95 -5.69 -5.37
C CYS A 26 -9.57 -7.17 -5.38
N THR A 27 -10.24 -7.94 -6.21
CA THR A 27 -9.85 -9.31 -6.60
C THR A 27 -9.58 -9.37 -8.09
N ASP A 28 -8.82 -10.37 -8.53
CA ASP A 28 -8.59 -10.64 -9.95
C ASP A 28 -9.54 -11.74 -10.41
N LEU A 29 -10.50 -11.39 -11.28
CA LEU A 29 -11.49 -12.34 -11.81
C LEU A 29 -10.87 -13.45 -12.67
N ARG A 30 -9.68 -13.21 -13.24
CA ARG A 30 -8.99 -14.20 -14.07
C ARG A 30 -8.26 -15.26 -13.25
N LYS A 31 -7.94 -14.93 -12.00
CA LYS A 31 -7.23 -15.82 -11.08
C LYS A 31 -8.15 -16.20 -9.94
N ASN A 32 -8.76 -17.34 -10.00
CA ASN A 32 -9.59 -17.88 -8.92
C ASN A 32 -8.73 -18.36 -7.72
N THR A 33 -7.82 -17.50 -7.25
CA THR A 33 -6.81 -17.85 -6.25
C THR A 33 -7.13 -17.31 -4.84
N GLY A 34 -8.25 -16.57 -4.68
CA GLY A 34 -8.54 -15.89 -3.41
C GLY A 34 -7.53 -14.80 -3.05
N THR A 35 -6.73 -14.35 -4.00
CA THR A 35 -5.76 -13.27 -3.81
C THR A 35 -6.45 -11.93 -3.95
N PHE A 36 -6.16 -11.02 -3.01
CA PHE A 36 -6.67 -9.65 -3.01
C PHE A 36 -5.56 -8.65 -3.28
N TYR A 37 -5.99 -7.48 -3.74
CA TYR A 37 -5.10 -6.38 -4.10
C TYR A 37 -5.63 -5.07 -3.53
N THR A 38 -4.72 -4.18 -3.17
CA THR A 38 -5.05 -2.78 -2.87
C THR A 38 -4.90 -1.97 -4.14
N MET A 39 -5.93 -1.23 -4.51
CA MET A 39 -5.88 -0.28 -5.62
C MET A 39 -6.05 1.14 -5.10
N VAL A 40 -5.05 1.98 -5.33
CA VAL A 40 -5.07 3.41 -5.01
C VAL A 40 -5.35 4.16 -6.30
N SER A 41 -6.50 4.82 -6.40
CA SER A 41 -6.99 5.48 -7.60
C SER A 41 -6.94 7.00 -7.45
N ILE A 42 -5.96 7.66 -8.05
CA ILE A 42 -5.67 9.09 -7.91
C ILE A 42 -6.44 9.89 -8.95
N ALA A 43 -7.36 10.74 -8.47
CA ALA A 43 -8.20 11.60 -9.30
C ALA A 43 -7.60 13.00 -9.49
N ASP A 44 -7.00 13.57 -8.43
CA ASP A 44 -6.44 14.92 -8.47
C ASP A 44 -5.33 15.05 -9.52
N PRO A 45 -5.45 15.98 -10.49
CA PRO A 45 -4.48 16.10 -11.59
C PRO A 45 -3.05 16.42 -11.14
N ASP A 46 -2.90 17.27 -10.12
CA ASP A 46 -1.57 17.67 -9.62
C ASP A 46 -0.90 16.52 -8.87
N CYS A 47 -1.64 15.85 -7.99
CA CYS A 47 -1.17 14.65 -7.30
C CYS A 47 -0.78 13.56 -8.31
N ARG A 48 -1.63 13.30 -9.30
CA ARG A 48 -1.37 12.33 -10.35
C ARG A 48 -0.08 12.64 -11.11
N ARG A 49 0.12 13.90 -11.50
CA ARG A 49 1.34 14.34 -12.20
C ARG A 49 2.59 14.09 -11.34
N LYS A 50 2.57 14.51 -10.08
CA LYS A 50 3.69 14.32 -9.15
C LYS A 50 4.03 12.86 -8.90
N VAL A 51 3.01 12.02 -8.69
CA VAL A 51 3.22 10.57 -8.49
C VAL A 51 3.75 9.91 -9.76
N THR A 52 3.24 10.28 -10.94
CA THR A 52 3.74 9.77 -12.21
C THR A 52 5.21 10.14 -12.42
N GLU A 53 5.59 11.37 -12.11
CA GLU A 53 6.97 11.83 -12.19
C GLU A 53 7.88 11.01 -11.26
N LYS A 54 7.50 10.81 -10.01
CA LYS A 54 8.25 9.97 -9.06
C LYS A 54 8.37 8.52 -9.52
N LEU A 55 7.32 7.92 -10.07
CA LEU A 55 7.38 6.56 -10.62
C LEU A 55 8.40 6.44 -11.76
N ASN A 56 8.54 7.47 -12.59
CA ASN A 56 9.42 7.46 -13.75
C ASN A 56 10.85 7.84 -13.42
N THR A 57 11.08 8.80 -12.53
CA THR A 57 12.40 9.38 -12.24
C THR A 57 13.07 8.75 -11.04
N GLU A 58 12.35 8.56 -9.95
CA GLU A 58 12.86 8.03 -8.68
C GLU A 58 12.71 6.51 -8.58
N ARG A 59 12.10 5.89 -9.58
CA ARG A 59 11.76 4.45 -9.58
C ARG A 59 11.00 4.04 -8.31
N LEU A 60 10.05 4.88 -7.92
CA LEU A 60 9.20 4.65 -6.75
C LEU A 60 8.59 3.25 -6.80
N PHE A 61 8.72 2.50 -5.72
CA PHE A 61 8.30 1.10 -5.59
C PHE A 61 9.01 0.09 -6.50
N PHE A 62 10.07 0.47 -7.20
CA PHE A 62 10.74 -0.41 -8.16
C PHE A 62 11.24 -1.73 -7.54
N SER A 63 11.81 -1.68 -6.34
CA SER A 63 12.30 -2.85 -5.62
C SER A 63 11.27 -3.48 -4.68
N ASN A 64 10.04 -2.96 -4.68
CA ASN A 64 9.00 -3.40 -3.78
C ASN A 64 8.33 -4.67 -4.31
N ARG A 65 8.44 -5.78 -3.57
CA ARG A 65 7.81 -7.05 -3.92
C ARG A 65 6.28 -7.01 -3.97
N ASP A 66 5.67 -6.05 -3.29
CA ASP A 66 4.23 -5.94 -3.15
C ASP A 66 3.60 -5.02 -4.19
N PHE A 67 4.40 -4.20 -4.87
CA PHE A 67 3.94 -3.36 -5.96
C PHE A 67 3.76 -4.18 -7.23
N ILE A 68 2.52 -4.26 -7.72
CA ILE A 68 2.18 -5.03 -8.92
C ILE A 68 2.37 -4.18 -10.18
N GLY A 69 1.96 -2.92 -10.14
CA GLY A 69 2.09 -1.99 -11.26
C GLY A 69 1.13 -0.81 -11.17
N SER A 70 1.14 0.01 -12.20
CA SER A 70 0.29 1.19 -12.32
C SER A 70 -0.37 1.25 -13.68
N PHE A 71 -1.52 1.94 -13.75
CA PHE A 71 -2.24 2.15 -14.97
C PHE A 71 -3.13 3.39 -14.93
N ILE A 72 -3.44 3.94 -16.10
CA ILE A 72 -4.38 5.05 -16.25
C ILE A 72 -5.70 4.50 -16.82
N TYR A 73 -6.78 4.80 -16.13
CA TYR A 73 -8.12 4.47 -16.57
C TYR A 73 -9.08 5.62 -16.19
N GLU A 74 -9.92 6.03 -17.13
CA GLU A 74 -10.84 7.17 -16.96
C GLU A 74 -10.18 8.42 -16.35
N ASN A 75 -9.00 8.74 -16.87
CA ASN A 75 -8.20 9.89 -16.43
C ASN A 75 -7.74 9.84 -14.96
N ARG A 76 -7.68 8.66 -14.37
CA ARG A 76 -7.17 8.40 -13.02
C ARG A 76 -5.92 7.54 -13.09
N LEU A 77 -4.93 7.85 -12.25
CA LEU A 77 -3.77 6.99 -12.07
C LEU A 77 -4.08 5.95 -10.99
N ASN A 78 -3.99 4.69 -11.34
CA ASN A 78 -4.24 3.59 -10.42
C ASN A 78 -2.93 2.88 -10.10
N LEU A 79 -2.63 2.73 -8.82
CA LEU A 79 -1.51 1.97 -8.29
C LEU A 79 -2.06 0.68 -7.68
N VAL A 80 -1.47 -0.45 -8.03
CA VAL A 80 -1.92 -1.77 -7.55
C VAL A 80 -0.84 -2.43 -6.73
N PHE A 81 -1.21 -2.84 -5.53
CA PHE A 81 -0.35 -3.53 -4.57
C PHE A 81 -0.98 -4.83 -4.12
N ARG A 82 -0.16 -5.76 -3.64
CA ARG A 82 -0.65 -6.94 -2.94
C ARG A 82 -1.34 -6.52 -1.64
N TYR A 83 -2.44 -7.19 -1.30
CA TYR A 83 -3.18 -6.97 -0.07
C TYR A 83 -3.01 -8.18 0.86
N TYR A 84 -2.83 -7.90 2.16
CA TYR A 84 -2.68 -8.91 3.20
C TYR A 84 -3.86 -8.85 4.17
N HIS A 85 -4.50 -10.00 4.41
CA HIS A 85 -5.70 -10.10 5.25
C HIS A 85 -5.42 -10.05 6.75
N GLU A 86 -4.25 -10.49 7.17
CA GLU A 86 -3.92 -10.60 8.57
C GLU A 86 -3.46 -9.25 9.10
N ASN A 87 -4.19 -8.69 10.06
CA ASN A 87 -3.81 -7.50 10.77
C ASN A 87 -3.54 -7.84 12.24
N LEU A 88 -2.30 -8.04 12.58
CA LEU A 88 -1.87 -8.38 13.93
C LEU A 88 -1.91 -7.20 14.90
N LEU A 89 -1.94 -5.94 14.41
CA LEU A 89 -2.19 -4.80 15.27
C LEU A 89 -3.58 -4.88 15.92
N SER A 90 -4.56 -5.49 15.27
CA SER A 90 -5.84 -5.82 15.89
C SER A 90 -5.70 -6.91 16.96
N LEU A 91 -4.70 -7.79 16.85
CA LEU A 91 -4.36 -8.79 17.86
C LEU A 91 -3.55 -8.18 19.02
N LEU A 92 -2.70 -7.17 18.76
CA LEU A 92 -1.94 -6.44 19.78
C LEU A 92 -2.83 -5.48 20.60
N GLY A 93 -3.93 -4.98 20.00
CA GLY A 93 -4.95 -4.17 20.67
C GLY A 93 -5.97 -4.96 21.48
N GLY A 94 -5.96 -6.29 21.39
CA GLY A 94 -6.84 -7.20 22.14
C GLY A 94 -6.01 -8.00 23.15
N VAL A 95 -6.56 -8.38 24.23
CA VAL A 95 -6.28 -9.28 25.36
C VAL A 95 -4.96 -10.12 25.39
N TYR A 96 -4.03 -9.96 24.47
CA TYR A 96 -2.78 -10.73 24.43
C TYR A 96 -1.65 -9.98 25.13
N LEU A 97 -1.07 -10.60 26.14
CA LEU A 97 0.21 -10.19 26.70
C LEU A 97 1.28 -10.38 25.63
N VAL A 98 1.75 -9.25 25.06
CA VAL A 98 2.85 -9.26 24.11
C VAL A 98 4.14 -9.25 24.88
N GLU A 99 4.98 -10.26 24.69
CA GLU A 99 6.29 -10.32 25.29
C GLU A 99 7.22 -9.26 24.69
N PHE A 100 8.19 -8.78 25.46
CA PHE A 100 9.18 -7.80 24.99
C PHE A 100 9.94 -8.29 23.73
N ALA A 101 10.22 -9.59 23.67
CA ALA A 101 10.87 -10.21 22.52
C ALA A 101 10.03 -10.06 21.23
N ASP A 102 8.71 -10.15 21.32
CA ASP A 102 7.80 -9.98 20.19
C ASP A 102 7.72 -8.52 19.74
N CYS A 103 7.70 -7.58 20.70
CA CYS A 103 7.77 -6.13 20.40
C CYS A 103 9.06 -5.77 19.68
N LYS A 104 10.20 -6.30 20.14
CA LYS A 104 11.51 -6.09 19.49
C LYS A 104 11.52 -6.66 18.07
N ARG A 105 10.99 -7.86 17.88
CA ARG A 105 10.93 -8.51 16.57
C ARG A 105 10.05 -7.73 15.61
N ALA A 106 8.88 -7.27 16.07
CA ALA A 106 7.98 -6.42 15.29
C ALA A 106 8.64 -5.08 14.92
N ALA A 107 9.34 -4.44 15.83
CA ALA A 107 10.05 -3.18 15.58
C ALA A 107 11.16 -3.35 14.53
N LEU A 108 11.96 -4.40 14.63
CA LEU A 108 12.98 -4.71 13.63
C LEU A 108 12.38 -5.05 12.26
N GLY A 109 11.27 -5.80 12.25
CA GLY A 109 10.52 -6.10 11.04
C GLY A 109 9.96 -4.83 10.38
N LEU A 110 9.47 -3.88 11.16
CA LEU A 110 8.97 -2.59 10.65
C LEU A 110 10.09 -1.78 10.00
N ILE A 111 11.26 -1.70 10.63
CA ILE A 111 12.43 -1.01 10.06
C ILE A 111 12.84 -1.64 8.74
N ALA A 112 12.91 -2.98 8.67
CA ALA A 112 13.25 -3.71 7.47
C ALA A 112 12.22 -3.45 6.34
N ALA A 113 10.92 -3.52 6.65
CA ALA A 113 9.86 -3.26 5.70
C ALA A 113 9.88 -1.81 5.16
N CYS A 114 10.17 -0.82 6.02
CA CYS A 114 10.36 0.57 5.59
C CYS A 114 11.54 0.72 4.64
N ALA A 115 12.64 0.03 4.89
CA ALA A 115 13.81 0.04 4.01
C ALA A 115 13.53 -0.61 2.63
N GLU A 116 12.70 -1.63 2.60
CA GLU A 116 12.36 -2.38 1.38
C GLU A 116 11.24 -1.74 0.55
N CYS A 117 10.42 -0.87 1.13
CA CYS A 117 9.24 -0.36 0.44
C CYS A 117 9.56 0.57 -0.75
N GLY A 118 10.81 1.07 -0.86
CA GLY A 118 11.24 1.94 -1.95
C GLY A 118 10.54 3.31 -1.97
N ALA A 119 9.89 3.68 -0.87
CA ALA A 119 9.24 4.98 -0.73
C ALA A 119 10.22 5.99 -0.15
N GLY A 120 10.25 7.19 -0.70
CA GLY A 120 10.93 8.33 -0.09
C GLY A 120 10.29 8.72 1.24
N ALA A 121 10.94 9.59 2.01
CA ALA A 121 10.47 10.00 3.34
C ALA A 121 9.05 10.59 3.30
N ASP A 122 8.73 11.37 2.29
CA ASP A 122 7.42 11.98 2.07
C ASP A 122 6.30 10.96 1.82
N MET A 123 6.60 9.86 1.13
CA MET A 123 5.67 8.75 0.90
C MET A 123 5.62 7.80 2.10
N GLY A 124 6.75 7.63 2.78
CA GLY A 124 6.86 6.77 3.97
C GLY A 124 5.90 7.18 5.07
N VAL A 125 5.65 8.47 5.24
CA VAL A 125 4.68 8.99 6.22
C VAL A 125 3.26 8.45 5.97
N LEU A 126 2.88 8.23 4.71
CA LEU A 126 1.56 7.68 4.36
C LEU A 126 1.42 6.20 4.73
N LEU A 127 2.54 5.49 4.89
CA LEU A 127 2.55 4.07 5.25
C LEU A 127 2.49 3.83 6.76
N LEU A 128 3.00 4.77 7.55
CA LEU A 128 3.16 4.62 9.00
C LEU A 128 1.86 4.90 9.76
N ASN A 129 0.81 4.17 9.42
CA ASN A 129 -0.45 4.17 10.17
C ASN A 129 -0.90 2.71 10.42
N ASP A 130 -1.74 2.53 11.44
CA ASP A 130 -2.20 1.24 11.91
C ASP A 130 -2.95 0.42 10.85
N ARG A 131 -3.63 1.09 9.92
CA ARG A 131 -4.37 0.42 8.83
C ARG A 131 -3.47 -0.22 7.78
N ASN A 132 -2.27 0.33 7.60
CA ASN A 132 -1.31 -0.16 6.62
C ASN A 132 -0.42 -1.29 7.13
N ILE A 133 -0.23 -1.38 8.44
CA ILE A 133 0.78 -2.25 9.03
C ILE A 133 0.15 -3.59 9.41
N ASN A 134 0.61 -4.66 8.77
CA ASN A 134 0.35 -6.03 9.16
C ASN A 134 1.62 -6.64 9.77
N ILE A 135 1.47 -7.29 10.92
CA ILE A 135 2.57 -7.99 11.57
C ILE A 135 2.16 -9.45 11.72
N THR A 136 2.92 -10.37 11.16
CA THR A 136 2.67 -11.80 11.31
C THR A 136 3.13 -12.28 12.70
N ARG A 137 2.73 -13.50 13.08
CA ARG A 137 3.17 -14.12 14.33
C ARG A 137 4.68 -14.34 14.39
N GLU A 138 5.32 -14.49 13.23
CA GLU A 138 6.76 -14.62 13.09
C GLU A 138 7.49 -13.26 13.17
N GLY A 139 6.74 -12.15 13.28
CA GLY A 139 7.27 -10.79 13.35
C GLY A 139 7.60 -10.19 11.98
N GLU A 140 7.14 -10.82 10.89
CA GLU A 140 7.24 -10.24 9.56
C GLU A 140 6.25 -9.09 9.41
N VAL A 141 6.73 -7.95 8.91
CA VAL A 141 5.91 -6.75 8.68
C VAL A 141 5.62 -6.60 7.20
N GLN A 142 4.36 -6.37 6.89
CA GLN A 142 3.84 -6.18 5.55
C GLN A 142 2.95 -4.94 5.52
N PHE A 143 3.01 -4.15 4.44
CA PHE A 143 2.12 -3.00 4.27
C PHE A 143 0.95 -3.32 3.35
N ASN A 144 -0.23 -2.73 3.61
CA ASN A 144 -1.40 -2.81 2.73
C ASN A 144 -1.48 -1.67 1.71
N TYR A 145 -0.63 -0.66 1.84
CA TYR A 145 -0.55 0.48 0.90
C TYR A 145 -1.87 1.25 0.76
N PHE A 146 -2.58 1.44 1.87
CA PHE A 146 -3.73 2.36 1.91
C PHE A 146 -3.22 3.81 1.94
N LEU A 147 -2.75 4.27 0.79
CA LEU A 147 -2.11 5.58 0.65
C LEU A 147 -3.16 6.67 0.49
N ASP A 148 -3.38 7.44 1.55
CA ASP A 148 -4.23 8.63 1.52
C ASP A 148 -3.42 9.85 1.06
N PHE A 149 -3.40 10.10 -0.24
CA PHE A 149 -2.68 11.22 -0.83
C PHE A 149 -3.22 12.60 -0.46
N SER A 150 -4.40 12.70 0.16
CA SER A 150 -4.87 13.95 0.75
C SER A 150 -3.99 14.43 1.91
N GLN A 151 -3.26 13.51 2.53
CA GLN A 151 -2.30 13.78 3.60
C GLN A 151 -0.86 13.96 3.08
N TRP A 152 -0.63 13.79 1.79
CA TRP A 152 0.70 13.87 1.21
C TRP A 152 1.18 15.31 1.08
N GLN A 153 2.35 15.60 1.63
CA GLN A 153 3.01 16.89 1.54
C GLN A 153 4.36 16.72 0.80
N PRO A 154 4.37 16.74 -0.53
CA PRO A 154 5.59 16.60 -1.29
C PRO A 154 6.49 17.83 -1.07
N GLY A 155 7.74 17.59 -0.69
CA GLY A 155 8.75 18.65 -0.49
C GLY A 155 9.12 18.93 0.96
N ILE A 156 8.68 18.13 1.92
CA ILE A 156 9.27 18.06 3.25
C ILE A 156 10.43 17.07 3.16
N GLU A 157 11.64 17.60 2.99
CA GLU A 157 12.90 16.85 3.11
C GLU A 157 13.23 16.56 4.58
#